data_753beaa1dc7164c31466fda17d2b352d
#
_entry.id   753beaa1dc7164c31466fda17d2b352d
#
_cell.length_a   1.000
_cell.length_b   1.000
_cell.length_c   1.000
_cell.angle_alpha   90.00
_cell.angle_beta   90.00
_cell.angle_gamma   90.00
#
_symmetry.space_group_name_H-M   'P 1'
#
loop_
_entity.id
_entity.type
_entity.pdbx_description
1 polymer ?
#
loop_
_entity_poly.entity_id
_entity_poly.type
_entity_poly.pdbx_seq_one_letter_code
_entity_poly.pdbx_strand_id
1 'polypeptide(L)'
;MSAVQLFAALAAREAAAVVLRGDSASWSGAAVLDEVATLSTLLADCRVLAVLADNSPEWVIADLAALHAGRVHLPLPAFFSQAQLAHALEQTGADTLLTDQPDRIRMLNLGYTSIATWRGLAWMRRECAPVDLPAGTVKVSFTSGSSGTPKGVCLSEAGLLQTAVALVDTLAYLPLMHHLAVLPLALLLENVAGVYAPLLRGAEIVLPGLAQLGWRGMAGFDAFALRGVIERERPHSLILVPELLKALLASGQGDFDSLSFVAVGGARCDAALITNARRLGLPVYEGYGLTECGSVVSLNHPGVDQAGTVGQVLPHVRMKVDTTREIRITTSAFLGYLGNGGKSETSDFATGDLGHLDHAGFLHLSGRRKNLLVTAFGRNVAPEWVEAALTAQPEIVQAVAFGDARPWLAAVLVALPGVDATALARAVEIANAGLPDYAQVGDWIVAAPFTPGNAQATGNGRPIRAAIATCYGDAIAALYRNKEHSHVVL
;
A
#
# COMPACT_ATOMS: atom_id res chain seq x y z
N MET A 1 -18.18 15.46 4.74
CA MET A 1 -17.12 15.92 5.64
C MET A 1 -16.18 16.83 4.91
N SER A 2 -15.54 17.77 5.59
CA SER A 2 -14.62 18.74 4.98
C SER A 2 -13.33 18.84 5.79
N ALA A 3 -12.26 19.35 5.18
CA ALA A 3 -10.97 19.64 5.82
C ALA A 3 -11.11 20.52 7.09
N VAL A 4 -12.20 21.30 7.20
CA VAL A 4 -12.51 22.10 8.40
C VAL A 4 -12.49 21.24 9.67
N GLN A 5 -12.99 20.00 9.64
CA GLN A 5 -13.00 19.12 10.81
C GLN A 5 -11.60 18.65 11.20
N LEU A 6 -10.73 18.37 10.21
CA LEU A 6 -9.35 18.00 10.46
C LEU A 6 -8.57 19.16 11.10
N PHE A 7 -8.74 20.38 10.58
CA PHE A 7 -8.11 21.57 11.15
C PHE A 7 -8.70 21.95 12.52
N ALA A 8 -10.00 21.74 12.72
CA ALA A 8 -10.62 21.91 14.04
C ALA A 8 -10.09 20.92 15.08
N ALA A 9 -9.86 19.67 14.69
CA ALA A 9 -9.26 18.66 15.57
C ALA A 9 -7.81 19.05 15.97
N LEU A 10 -7.03 19.60 15.05
CA LEU A 10 -5.69 20.15 15.35
C LEU A 10 -5.77 21.37 16.29
N ALA A 11 -6.72 22.28 16.05
CA ALA A 11 -6.91 23.48 16.88
C ALA A 11 -7.40 23.17 18.30
N ALA A 12 -8.13 22.07 18.49
CA ALA A 12 -8.63 21.62 19.78
C ALA A 12 -7.56 20.96 20.67
N ARG A 13 -6.34 20.76 20.17
CA ARG A 13 -5.24 20.15 20.94
C ARG A 13 -4.72 21.09 22.01
N GLU A 14 -4.30 20.53 23.14
CA GLU A 14 -3.55 21.31 24.16
C GLU A 14 -2.32 21.96 23.53
N ALA A 15 -2.03 23.21 23.90
CA ALA A 15 -1.00 24.01 23.24
C ALA A 15 0.41 23.38 23.25
N ALA A 16 0.73 22.61 24.30
CA ALA A 16 2.01 21.93 24.43
C ALA A 16 2.00 20.47 23.89
N ALA A 17 0.83 19.93 23.51
CA ALA A 17 0.76 18.55 23.05
C ALA A 17 1.42 18.39 21.68
N VAL A 18 2.37 17.46 21.59
CA VAL A 18 2.99 17.07 20.32
C VAL A 18 1.97 16.36 19.45
N VAL A 19 1.90 16.74 18.17
CA VAL A 19 1.02 16.17 17.15
C VAL A 19 1.83 15.45 16.09
N LEU A 20 2.95 16.06 15.64
CA LEU A 20 3.87 15.44 14.69
C LEU A 20 5.26 15.41 15.32
N ARG A 21 5.93 14.28 15.28
CA ARG A 21 7.30 14.11 15.72
C ARG A 21 8.14 13.46 14.65
N GLY A 22 9.11 14.21 14.14
CA GLY A 22 10.12 13.74 13.19
C GLY A 22 11.46 13.47 13.87
N ASP A 23 12.48 13.21 13.05
CA ASP A 23 13.83 12.92 13.51
C ASP A 23 14.50 14.08 14.25
N SER A 24 14.22 15.32 13.83
CA SER A 24 14.89 16.52 14.33
C SER A 24 13.96 17.53 15.00
N ALA A 25 12.66 17.40 14.86
CA ALA A 25 11.70 18.37 15.33
C ALA A 25 10.39 17.74 15.79
N SER A 26 9.76 18.37 16.79
CA SER A 26 8.40 18.06 17.25
C SER A 26 7.51 19.28 17.06
N TRP A 27 6.27 19.06 16.65
CA TRP A 27 5.32 20.09 16.31
C TRP A 27 4.05 19.96 17.16
N SER A 28 3.64 21.06 17.80
CA SER A 28 2.30 21.14 18.41
C SER A 28 1.22 21.38 17.36
N GLY A 29 -0.05 21.17 17.74
CA GLY A 29 -1.17 21.44 16.84
C GLY A 29 -1.19 22.90 16.35
N ALA A 30 -0.91 23.87 17.23
CA ALA A 30 -0.81 25.27 16.87
C ALA A 30 0.33 25.54 15.88
N ALA A 31 1.51 24.97 16.12
CA ALA A 31 2.66 25.14 15.23
C ALA A 31 2.40 24.54 13.83
N VAL A 32 1.71 23.38 13.77
CA VAL A 32 1.29 22.79 12.48
C VAL A 32 0.34 23.71 11.75
N LEU A 33 -0.67 24.28 12.43
CA LEU A 33 -1.66 25.18 11.82
C LEU A 33 -1.02 26.47 11.31
N ASP A 34 -0.11 27.06 12.07
CA ASP A 34 0.61 28.28 11.67
C ASP A 34 1.46 28.03 10.42
N GLU A 35 2.15 26.90 10.37
CA GLU A 35 2.98 26.56 9.21
C GLU A 35 2.13 26.17 7.99
N VAL A 36 1.00 25.47 8.19
CA VAL A 36 0.01 25.19 7.14
C VAL A 36 -0.52 26.49 6.55
N ALA A 37 -0.89 27.47 7.37
CA ALA A 37 -1.38 28.77 6.90
C ALA A 37 -0.29 29.54 6.13
N THR A 38 0.94 29.53 6.63
CA THR A 38 2.10 30.16 5.99
C THR A 38 2.36 29.55 4.61
N LEU A 39 2.49 28.20 4.54
CA LEU A 39 2.75 27.51 3.28
C LEU A 39 1.58 27.66 2.31
N SER A 40 0.33 27.63 2.79
CA SER A 40 -0.86 27.84 1.96
C SER A 40 -0.84 29.18 1.24
N THR A 41 -0.36 30.23 1.93
CA THR A 41 -0.20 31.56 1.32
C THR A 41 0.86 31.54 0.22
N LEU A 42 1.96 30.84 0.43
CA LEU A 42 3.02 30.67 -0.56
C LEU A 42 2.56 29.84 -1.78
N LEU A 43 1.55 29.00 -1.61
CA LEU A 43 0.95 28.17 -2.67
C LEU A 43 -0.14 28.93 -3.48
N ALA A 44 -0.32 30.24 -3.31
CA ALA A 44 -1.36 31.01 -3.98
C ALA A 44 -1.36 30.82 -5.51
N ASP A 45 -0.19 30.81 -6.14
CA ASP A 45 -0.01 30.61 -7.59
C ASP A 45 0.26 29.15 -8.01
N CYS A 46 0.13 28.21 -7.08
CA CYS A 46 0.28 26.79 -7.35
C CYS A 46 -1.04 26.20 -7.83
N ARG A 47 -1.01 25.34 -8.85
CA ARG A 47 -2.16 24.52 -9.26
C ARG A 47 -2.05 23.11 -8.71
N VAL A 48 -0.92 22.48 -8.93
CA VAL A 48 -0.63 21.11 -8.49
C VAL A 48 0.70 21.09 -7.75
N LEU A 49 0.64 20.85 -6.44
CA LEU A 49 1.82 20.65 -5.60
C LEU A 49 2.26 19.20 -5.64
N ALA A 50 3.39 18.91 -6.24
CA ALA A 50 4.04 17.62 -6.09
C ALA A 50 4.94 17.60 -4.84
N VAL A 51 4.97 16.49 -4.12
CA VAL A 51 5.89 16.27 -3.00
C VAL A 51 6.66 14.97 -3.22
N LEU A 52 7.98 15.09 -3.39
CA LEU A 52 8.92 13.98 -3.45
C LEU A 52 9.91 14.12 -2.30
N ALA A 53 9.59 13.57 -1.15
CA ALA A 53 10.41 13.66 0.06
C ALA A 53 10.22 12.43 0.95
N ASP A 54 11.17 12.20 1.84
CA ASP A 54 11.08 11.16 2.86
C ASP A 54 9.98 11.46 3.89
N ASN A 55 9.63 10.46 4.72
CA ASN A 55 8.69 10.64 5.82
C ASN A 55 9.22 11.72 6.77
N SER A 56 8.38 12.72 7.03
CA SER A 56 8.72 13.82 7.93
C SER A 56 7.49 14.65 8.29
N PRO A 57 7.52 15.47 9.35
CA PRO A 57 6.48 16.46 9.63
C PRO A 57 6.26 17.44 8.47
N GLU A 58 7.31 17.83 7.77
CA GLU A 58 7.27 18.75 6.62
C GLU A 58 6.46 18.18 5.48
N TRP A 59 6.56 16.87 5.22
CA TRP A 59 5.72 16.18 4.23
C TRP A 59 4.24 16.29 4.60
N VAL A 60 3.89 16.03 5.87
CA VAL A 60 2.51 16.13 6.37
C VAL A 60 1.99 17.56 6.29
N ILE A 61 2.80 18.54 6.69
CA ILE A 61 2.43 19.97 6.62
C ILE A 61 2.21 20.39 5.16
N ALA A 62 3.02 19.91 4.21
CA ALA A 62 2.85 20.19 2.78
C ALA A 62 1.53 19.62 2.24
N ASP A 63 1.16 18.39 2.62
CA ASP A 63 -0.13 17.77 2.28
C ASP A 63 -1.31 18.58 2.83
N LEU A 64 -1.26 18.93 4.12
CA LEU A 64 -2.29 19.72 4.78
C LEU A 64 -2.38 21.14 4.20
N ALA A 65 -1.27 21.76 3.84
CA ALA A 65 -1.25 23.09 3.22
C ALA A 65 -1.85 23.09 1.81
N ALA A 66 -1.58 22.06 1.01
CA ALA A 66 -2.24 21.88 -0.28
C ALA A 66 -3.75 21.75 -0.12
N LEU A 67 -4.20 20.94 0.85
CA LEU A 67 -5.61 20.75 1.17
C LEU A 67 -6.26 22.07 1.64
N HIS A 68 -5.60 22.82 2.54
CA HIS A 68 -6.07 24.10 3.07
C HIS A 68 -6.16 25.17 1.97
N ALA A 69 -5.19 25.21 1.06
CA ALA A 69 -5.15 26.15 -0.06
C ALA A 69 -6.08 25.76 -1.23
N GLY A 70 -6.77 24.60 -1.15
CA GLY A 70 -7.57 24.08 -2.26
C GLY A 70 -6.72 23.73 -3.50
N ARG A 71 -5.47 23.30 -3.30
CA ARG A 71 -4.55 22.89 -4.37
C ARG A 71 -4.52 21.37 -4.50
N VAL A 72 -4.29 20.91 -5.71
CA VAL A 72 -4.15 19.47 -5.92
C VAL A 72 -2.81 18.98 -5.39
N HIS A 73 -2.81 18.02 -4.51
CA HIS A 73 -1.61 17.36 -4.01
C HIS A 73 -1.27 16.13 -4.84
N LEU A 74 -0.03 16.05 -5.30
CA LEU A 74 0.56 14.90 -5.99
C LEU A 74 1.66 14.28 -5.11
N PRO A 75 1.34 13.29 -4.25
CA PRO A 75 2.35 12.54 -3.50
C PRO A 75 3.15 11.65 -4.46
N LEU A 76 4.47 11.82 -4.48
CA LEU A 76 5.38 11.05 -5.32
C LEU A 76 6.18 10.06 -4.47
N PRO A 77 5.99 8.74 -4.69
CA PRO A 77 6.80 7.74 -3.99
C PRO A 77 8.28 7.79 -4.40
N ALA A 78 9.19 7.77 -3.41
CA ALA A 78 10.62 7.78 -3.66
C ALA A 78 11.14 6.57 -4.47
N PHE A 79 10.40 5.46 -4.47
CA PHE A 79 10.71 4.26 -5.26
C PHE A 79 10.29 4.33 -6.73
N PHE A 80 9.62 5.40 -7.18
CA PHE A 80 9.31 5.56 -8.59
C PHE A 80 10.59 5.69 -9.42
N SER A 81 10.62 5.07 -10.59
CA SER A 81 11.69 5.29 -11.55
C SER A 81 11.66 6.71 -12.13
N GLN A 82 12.72 7.14 -12.78
CA GLN A 82 12.74 8.45 -13.47
C GLN A 82 11.61 8.58 -14.48
N ALA A 83 11.33 7.53 -15.25
CA ALA A 83 10.23 7.51 -16.21
C ALA A 83 8.86 7.64 -15.54
N GLN A 84 8.65 6.98 -14.39
CA GLN A 84 7.40 7.08 -13.63
C GLN A 84 7.23 8.47 -12.99
N LEU A 85 8.30 9.07 -12.46
CA LEU A 85 8.27 10.44 -11.95
C LEU A 85 7.94 11.45 -13.06
N ALA A 86 8.63 11.35 -14.21
CA ALA A 86 8.35 12.20 -15.36
C ALA A 86 6.89 12.08 -15.81
N HIS A 87 6.41 10.83 -15.98
CA HIS A 87 5.04 10.54 -16.35
C HIS A 87 4.03 11.17 -15.37
N ALA A 88 4.22 10.99 -14.06
CA ALA A 88 3.30 11.53 -13.05
C ALA A 88 3.26 13.07 -13.05
N LEU A 89 4.43 13.71 -13.16
CA LEU A 89 4.57 15.17 -13.19
C LEU A 89 3.96 15.76 -14.46
N GLU A 90 4.16 15.14 -15.62
CA GLU A 90 3.59 15.59 -16.90
C GLU A 90 2.08 15.39 -16.95
N GLN A 91 1.60 14.20 -16.59
CA GLN A 91 0.18 13.85 -16.65
C GLN A 91 -0.70 14.71 -15.72
N THR A 92 -0.14 15.22 -14.62
CA THR A 92 -0.86 16.09 -13.69
C THR A 92 -0.69 17.57 -13.98
N GLY A 93 0.27 17.95 -14.83
CA GLY A 93 0.65 19.34 -15.01
C GLY A 93 1.16 19.99 -13.71
N ALA A 94 1.89 19.21 -12.89
CA ALA A 94 2.45 19.72 -11.65
C ALA A 94 3.43 20.86 -11.94
N ASP A 95 3.09 22.05 -11.45
CA ASP A 95 3.85 23.28 -11.67
C ASP A 95 4.76 23.65 -10.51
N THR A 96 4.48 23.09 -9.33
CA THR A 96 5.22 23.31 -8.10
C THR A 96 5.62 21.99 -7.47
N LEU A 97 6.85 21.91 -6.93
CA LEU A 97 7.38 20.70 -6.33
C LEU A 97 8.21 21.03 -5.09
N LEU A 98 7.98 20.28 -4.01
CA LEU A 98 8.82 20.24 -2.81
C LEU A 98 9.58 18.91 -2.78
N THR A 99 10.91 18.96 -2.60
CA THR A 99 11.71 17.75 -2.62
C THR A 99 13.01 17.85 -1.79
N ASP A 100 13.40 16.75 -1.20
CA ASP A 100 14.73 16.49 -0.64
C ASP A 100 15.72 15.95 -1.70
N GLN A 101 15.26 15.70 -2.95
CA GLN A 101 16.01 15.11 -4.05
C GLN A 101 16.04 16.03 -5.31
N PRO A 102 16.48 17.30 -5.21
CA PRO A 102 16.37 18.26 -6.32
C PRO A 102 17.15 17.84 -7.56
N ASP A 103 18.29 17.17 -7.39
CA ASP A 103 19.11 16.72 -8.53
C ASP A 103 18.39 15.62 -9.32
N ARG A 104 17.67 14.73 -8.66
CA ARG A 104 16.86 13.72 -9.31
C ARG A 104 15.75 14.33 -10.18
N ILE A 105 15.17 15.44 -9.73
CA ILE A 105 14.17 16.18 -10.51
C ILE A 105 14.81 16.92 -11.71
N ARG A 106 15.99 17.52 -11.51
CA ARG A 106 16.72 18.18 -12.62
C ARG A 106 17.06 17.21 -13.74
N MET A 107 17.43 15.97 -13.40
CA MET A 107 17.72 14.91 -14.38
C MET A 107 16.52 14.51 -15.25
N LEU A 108 15.28 14.84 -14.86
CA LEU A 108 14.09 14.59 -15.69
C LEU A 108 13.99 15.55 -16.88
N ASN A 109 14.71 16.66 -16.89
CA ASN A 109 14.68 17.70 -17.93
C ASN A 109 13.29 18.27 -18.22
N LEU A 110 12.42 18.38 -17.20
CA LEU A 110 11.05 18.87 -17.30
C LEU A 110 10.92 20.39 -17.08
N GLY A 111 12.04 21.12 -17.01
CA GLY A 111 12.07 22.57 -16.84
C GLY A 111 11.92 23.06 -15.40
N TYR A 112 12.00 22.18 -14.41
CA TYR A 112 11.97 22.61 -13.01
C TYR A 112 13.25 23.36 -12.63
N THR A 113 13.06 24.53 -11.99
CA THR A 113 14.14 25.34 -11.40
C THR A 113 13.89 25.53 -9.90
N SER A 114 14.95 25.46 -9.09
CA SER A 114 14.86 25.77 -7.67
C SER A 114 14.70 27.27 -7.48
N ILE A 115 13.65 27.71 -6.79
CA ILE A 115 13.37 29.13 -6.53
C ILE A 115 13.59 29.49 -5.06
N ALA A 116 13.49 28.55 -4.16
CA ALA A 116 13.64 28.72 -2.71
C ALA A 116 13.94 27.38 -2.02
N THR A 117 14.07 27.45 -0.70
CA THR A 117 14.05 26.28 0.19
C THR A 117 12.99 26.51 1.26
N TRP A 118 12.16 25.51 1.52
CA TRP A 118 11.18 25.51 2.60
C TRP A 118 11.45 24.34 3.53
N ARG A 119 11.77 24.63 4.78
CA ARG A 119 12.01 23.60 5.83
C ARG A 119 12.97 22.46 5.41
N GLY A 120 14.02 22.79 4.69
CA GLY A 120 14.99 21.80 4.17
C GLY A 120 14.63 21.18 2.82
N LEU A 121 13.40 21.33 2.36
CA LEU A 121 12.98 20.87 1.03
C LEU A 121 13.26 21.97 -0.02
N ALA A 122 13.85 21.57 -1.13
CA ALA A 122 13.99 22.46 -2.28
C ALA A 122 12.60 22.75 -2.87
N TRP A 123 12.27 24.02 -2.98
CA TRP A 123 11.08 24.49 -3.67
C TRP A 123 11.41 24.71 -5.13
N MET A 124 10.80 23.92 -5.98
CA MET A 124 11.03 23.97 -7.41
C MET A 124 9.76 24.36 -8.17
N ARG A 125 9.89 25.13 -9.22
CA ARG A 125 8.78 25.50 -10.11
C ARG A 125 9.14 25.27 -11.57
N ARG A 126 8.11 25.06 -12.38
CA ARG A 126 8.20 25.07 -13.84
C ARG A 126 6.97 25.75 -14.44
N GLU A 127 7.13 26.30 -15.62
CA GLU A 127 6.00 26.69 -16.46
C GLU A 127 5.50 25.49 -17.24
N CYS A 128 4.22 25.19 -17.14
CA CYS A 128 3.58 24.12 -17.91
C CYS A 128 2.10 24.46 -18.17
N ALA A 129 1.56 23.91 -19.24
CA ALA A 129 0.14 24.05 -19.54
C ALA A 129 -0.70 23.38 -18.42
N PRO A 130 -1.85 23.95 -18.05
CA PRO A 130 -2.78 23.30 -17.15
C PRO A 130 -3.27 21.98 -17.75
N VAL A 131 -3.43 20.97 -16.91
CA VAL A 131 -4.10 19.72 -17.25
C VAL A 131 -5.51 19.76 -16.69
N ASP A 132 -6.47 19.33 -17.49
CA ASP A 132 -7.86 19.24 -17.05
C ASP A 132 -8.04 18.04 -16.12
N LEU A 133 -8.34 18.33 -14.85
CA LEU A 133 -8.59 17.33 -13.82
C LEU A 133 -10.09 17.28 -13.49
N PRO A 134 -10.63 16.11 -13.11
CA PRO A 134 -12.01 16.04 -12.63
C PRO A 134 -12.28 17.07 -11.54
N ALA A 135 -13.43 17.76 -11.65
CA ALA A 135 -13.80 18.80 -10.69
C ALA A 135 -13.84 18.27 -9.26
N GLY A 136 -13.28 19.02 -8.30
CA GLY A 136 -13.19 18.58 -6.90
C GLY A 136 -12.00 17.68 -6.57
N THR A 137 -11.08 17.46 -7.53
CA THR A 137 -9.83 16.73 -7.26
C THR A 137 -8.97 17.53 -6.28
N VAL A 138 -8.66 16.92 -5.13
CA VAL A 138 -7.71 17.46 -4.15
C VAL A 138 -6.41 16.66 -4.07
N LYS A 139 -6.43 15.43 -4.54
CA LYS A 139 -5.25 14.56 -4.55
C LYS A 139 -5.25 13.66 -5.78
N VAL A 140 -4.07 13.47 -6.36
CA VAL A 140 -3.86 12.46 -7.42
C VAL A 140 -2.86 11.44 -6.91
N SER A 141 -3.32 10.19 -6.77
CA SER A 141 -2.47 9.08 -6.33
C SER A 141 -2.25 8.12 -7.50
N PHE A 142 -0.97 7.83 -7.81
CA PHE A 142 -0.62 6.92 -8.89
C PHE A 142 -0.57 5.48 -8.38
N THR A 143 -1.27 4.59 -9.08
CA THR A 143 -1.23 3.14 -8.82
C THR A 143 -0.39 2.43 -9.86
N SER A 144 0.30 1.36 -9.45
CA SER A 144 0.99 0.46 -10.38
C SER A 144 -0.05 -0.30 -11.21
N GLY A 145 -0.48 0.26 -12.33
CA GLY A 145 -1.41 -0.41 -13.24
C GLY A 145 -0.86 -1.76 -13.73
N SER A 146 -1.75 -2.70 -14.01
CA SER A 146 -1.40 -4.03 -14.59
C SER A 146 -0.66 -3.95 -15.94
N SER A 147 -0.64 -2.77 -16.56
CA SER A 147 0.03 -2.49 -17.85
C SER A 147 1.46 -1.95 -17.70
N GLY A 148 1.99 -1.85 -16.49
CA GLY A 148 3.34 -1.30 -16.23
C GLY A 148 3.42 0.23 -16.15
N THR A 149 2.49 0.95 -16.76
CA THR A 149 2.41 2.41 -16.66
C THR A 149 1.46 2.79 -15.51
N PRO A 150 1.92 3.56 -14.51
CA PRO A 150 1.07 3.98 -13.40
C PRO A 150 -0.12 4.81 -13.89
N LYS A 151 -1.30 4.57 -13.30
CA LYS A 151 -2.51 5.36 -13.56
C LYS A 151 -2.75 6.34 -12.41
N GLY A 152 -2.98 7.60 -12.75
CA GLY A 152 -3.36 8.63 -11.78
C GLY A 152 -4.84 8.53 -11.42
N VAL A 153 -5.11 8.30 -10.15
CA VAL A 153 -6.46 8.25 -9.55
C VAL A 153 -6.75 9.60 -8.94
N CYS A 154 -7.79 10.28 -9.44
CA CYS A 154 -8.23 11.58 -8.93
C CYS A 154 -9.20 11.38 -7.75
N LEU A 155 -8.89 12.00 -6.62
CA LEU A 155 -9.55 11.79 -5.35
C LEU A 155 -10.16 13.07 -4.78
N SER A 156 -11.37 12.94 -4.20
CA SER A 156 -12.08 14.03 -3.54
C SER A 156 -11.68 14.16 -2.06
N GLU A 157 -11.74 15.36 -1.53
CA GLU A 157 -11.58 15.66 -0.12
C GLU A 157 -12.58 14.87 0.74
N ALA A 158 -13.85 14.93 0.37
CA ALA A 158 -14.92 14.29 1.13
C ALA A 158 -14.71 12.79 1.29
N GLY A 159 -14.29 12.09 0.23
CA GLY A 159 -14.07 10.65 0.27
C GLY A 159 -12.88 10.26 1.14
N LEU A 160 -11.76 10.99 1.03
CA LEU A 160 -10.57 10.75 1.86
C LEU A 160 -10.87 10.92 3.35
N LEU A 161 -11.58 12.01 3.70
CA LEU A 161 -11.92 12.29 5.09
C LEU A 161 -13.01 11.37 5.63
N GLN A 162 -13.96 10.92 4.81
CA GLN A 162 -14.93 9.91 5.22
C GLN A 162 -14.28 8.59 5.59
N THR A 163 -13.26 8.16 4.84
CA THR A 163 -12.46 6.97 5.18
C THR A 163 -11.75 7.16 6.52
N ALA A 164 -11.09 8.30 6.71
CA ALA A 164 -10.37 8.58 7.95
C ALA A 164 -11.31 8.60 9.18
N VAL A 165 -12.48 9.21 9.07
CA VAL A 165 -13.47 9.21 10.15
C VAL A 165 -14.04 7.82 10.41
N ALA A 166 -14.36 7.07 9.36
CA ALA A 166 -14.85 5.71 9.54
C ALA A 166 -13.84 4.82 10.30
N LEU A 167 -12.54 5.03 10.07
CA LEU A 167 -11.49 4.36 10.84
C LEU A 167 -11.47 4.82 12.30
N VAL A 168 -11.58 6.13 12.55
CA VAL A 168 -11.65 6.68 13.93
C VAL A 168 -12.84 6.11 14.69
N ASP A 169 -14.03 6.10 14.08
CA ASP A 169 -15.25 5.60 14.68
C ASP A 169 -15.18 4.08 14.93
N THR A 170 -14.70 3.32 13.96
CA THR A 170 -14.58 1.85 14.05
C THR A 170 -13.61 1.44 15.16
N LEU A 171 -12.52 2.19 15.36
CA LEU A 171 -11.47 1.91 16.33
C LEU A 171 -11.59 2.78 17.60
N ALA A 172 -12.72 3.47 17.82
CA ALA A 172 -12.89 4.46 18.89
C ALA A 172 -12.61 3.92 20.30
N TYR A 173 -12.90 2.65 20.53
CA TYR A 173 -12.73 1.98 21.83
C TYR A 173 -11.29 1.56 22.14
N LEU A 174 -10.36 1.67 21.18
CA LEU A 174 -8.94 1.37 21.39
C LEU A 174 -8.17 2.63 21.81
N PRO A 175 -7.13 2.52 22.65
CA PRO A 175 -6.35 3.67 23.13
C PRO A 175 -5.26 4.10 22.11
N LEU A 176 -5.63 4.33 20.84
CA LEU A 176 -4.69 4.62 19.76
C LEU A 176 -4.27 6.10 19.73
N MET A 177 -3.51 6.54 20.74
CA MET A 177 -3.07 7.93 20.90
C MET A 177 -1.62 8.17 20.40
N HIS A 178 -0.94 7.14 19.91
CA HIS A 178 0.43 7.21 19.44
C HIS A 178 0.60 6.30 18.22
N HIS A 179 0.77 6.89 17.05
CA HIS A 179 0.90 6.16 15.78
C HIS A 179 2.32 6.27 15.23
N LEU A 180 2.89 5.16 14.78
CA LEU A 180 4.18 5.12 14.07
C LEU A 180 3.93 4.94 12.57
N ALA A 181 4.30 5.94 11.77
CA ALA A 181 4.24 5.86 10.31
C ALA A 181 5.39 5.01 9.78
N VAL A 182 5.09 3.80 9.33
CA VAL A 182 6.09 2.82 8.85
C VAL A 182 6.20 2.82 7.32
N LEU A 183 5.08 3.02 6.62
CA LEU A 183 5.07 3.04 5.16
C LEU A 183 5.41 4.44 4.65
N PRO A 184 5.89 4.57 3.40
CA PRO A 184 6.04 5.88 2.77
C PRO A 184 4.72 6.68 2.80
N LEU A 185 4.77 7.94 3.26
CA LEU A 185 3.61 8.83 3.33
C LEU A 185 2.96 9.11 1.97
N ALA A 186 3.72 8.93 0.89
CA ALA A 186 3.20 9.02 -0.48
C ALA A 186 2.24 7.87 -0.85
N LEU A 187 2.19 6.79 -0.07
CA LEU A 187 1.20 5.73 -0.22
C LEU A 187 -0.11 6.15 0.47
N LEU A 188 -1.20 6.08 -0.27
CA LEU A 188 -2.50 6.54 0.21
C LEU A 188 -2.95 5.83 1.50
N LEU A 189 -2.54 4.57 1.71
CA LEU A 189 -2.84 3.83 2.92
C LEU A 189 -2.25 4.51 4.15
N GLU A 190 -0.95 4.83 4.14
CA GLU A 190 -0.31 5.54 5.25
C GLU A 190 -0.84 6.97 5.38
N ASN A 191 -1.06 7.67 4.27
CA ASN A 191 -1.54 9.04 4.30
C ASN A 191 -2.94 9.16 4.93
N VAL A 192 -3.88 8.29 4.59
CA VAL A 192 -5.25 8.36 5.13
C VAL A 192 -5.37 7.70 6.50
N ALA A 193 -4.88 6.46 6.64
CA ALA A 193 -5.04 5.70 7.87
C ALA A 193 -3.96 5.99 8.92
N GLY A 194 -2.75 6.40 8.50
CA GLY A 194 -1.62 6.72 9.39
C GLY A 194 -1.42 8.22 9.64
N VAL A 195 -2.07 9.11 8.85
CA VAL A 195 -1.99 10.56 9.09
C VAL A 195 -3.36 11.15 9.38
N TYR A 196 -4.31 11.11 8.44
CA TYR A 196 -5.60 11.80 8.64
C TYR A 196 -6.40 11.21 9.79
N ALA A 197 -6.49 9.89 9.92
CA ALA A 197 -7.23 9.25 11.01
C ALA A 197 -6.61 9.54 12.39
N PRO A 198 -5.28 9.39 12.62
CA PRO A 198 -4.65 9.81 13.87
C PRO A 198 -4.82 11.29 14.19
N LEU A 199 -4.70 12.20 13.23
CA LEU A 199 -4.92 13.63 13.45
C LEU A 199 -6.37 13.92 13.89
N LEU A 200 -7.37 13.34 13.24
CA LEU A 200 -8.78 13.45 13.61
C LEU A 200 -9.05 12.91 15.00
N ARG A 201 -8.38 11.82 15.36
CA ARG A 201 -8.49 11.22 16.70
C ARG A 201 -7.82 12.07 17.79
N GLY A 202 -6.90 12.95 17.41
CA GLY A 202 -6.06 13.70 18.32
C GLY A 202 -4.85 12.91 18.84
N ALA A 203 -4.34 11.95 18.07
CA ALA A 203 -3.14 11.19 18.37
C ALA A 203 -1.86 11.94 17.96
N GLU A 204 -0.74 11.58 18.56
CA GLU A 204 0.61 11.91 18.10
C GLU A 204 1.01 10.97 16.96
N ILE A 205 1.68 11.50 15.95
CA ILE A 205 2.24 10.73 14.83
C ILE A 205 3.76 10.83 14.88
N VAL A 206 4.43 9.69 14.97
CA VAL A 206 5.88 9.57 14.86
C VAL A 206 6.24 9.30 13.41
N LEU A 207 7.10 10.13 12.86
CA LEU A 207 7.45 10.22 11.44
C LEU A 207 8.97 10.08 11.25
N PRO A 208 9.56 8.92 11.55
CA PRO A 208 10.99 8.72 11.30
C PRO A 208 11.24 8.60 9.81
N GLY A 209 12.41 9.02 9.35
CA GLY A 209 12.86 8.79 7.99
C GLY A 209 12.88 7.29 7.67
N LEU A 210 12.56 6.93 6.43
CA LEU A 210 12.44 5.52 6.00
C LEU A 210 13.72 4.71 6.26
N ALA A 211 14.89 5.32 6.15
CA ALA A 211 16.15 4.65 6.45
C ALA A 211 16.25 4.20 7.91
N GLN A 212 15.72 4.96 8.87
CA GLN A 212 15.69 4.58 10.30
C GLN A 212 14.73 3.40 10.54
N LEU A 213 13.67 3.30 9.76
CA LEU A 213 12.74 2.17 9.78
C LEU A 213 13.30 0.91 9.11
N GLY A 214 14.52 0.99 8.57
CA GLY A 214 15.17 -0.14 7.91
C GLY A 214 15.00 -0.23 6.41
N TRP A 215 14.34 0.75 5.79
CA TRP A 215 14.24 0.79 4.33
C TRP A 215 15.60 1.14 3.71
N ARG A 216 16.13 0.26 2.86
CA ARG A 216 17.43 0.41 2.20
C ARG A 216 17.31 0.56 0.68
N GLY A 217 16.18 1.10 0.23
CA GLY A 217 15.86 1.19 -1.19
C GLY A 217 15.87 -0.19 -1.86
N MET A 218 16.61 -0.32 -2.96
CA MET A 218 16.75 -1.60 -3.67
C MET A 218 17.59 -2.66 -2.92
N ALA A 219 18.31 -2.27 -1.86
CA ALA A 219 19.13 -3.19 -1.06
C ALA A 219 18.30 -4.00 -0.05
N GLY A 220 16.99 -3.76 0.04
CA GLY A 220 16.08 -4.53 0.87
C GLY A 220 15.57 -3.79 2.11
N PHE A 221 15.24 -4.56 3.14
CA PHE A 221 14.65 -4.07 4.38
C PHE A 221 15.34 -4.69 5.60
N ASP A 222 15.69 -3.86 6.58
CA ASP A 222 16.28 -4.27 7.85
C ASP A 222 15.20 -4.31 8.95
N ALA A 223 14.67 -5.48 9.20
CA ALA A 223 13.62 -5.67 10.19
C ALA A 223 14.08 -5.43 11.63
N PHE A 224 15.38 -5.55 11.93
CA PHE A 224 15.91 -5.23 13.27
C PHE A 224 15.85 -3.73 13.54
N ALA A 225 16.08 -2.90 12.52
CA ALA A 225 15.91 -1.46 12.63
C ALA A 225 14.45 -1.09 12.94
N LEU A 226 13.47 -1.65 12.20
CA LEU A 226 12.05 -1.43 12.50
C LEU A 226 11.70 -1.85 13.93
N ARG A 227 12.13 -3.04 14.34
CA ARG A 227 11.90 -3.53 15.70
C ARG A 227 12.45 -2.56 16.75
N GLY A 228 13.70 -2.11 16.60
CA GLY A 228 14.31 -1.15 17.50
C GLY A 228 13.58 0.19 17.57
N VAL A 229 12.99 0.65 16.46
CA VAL A 229 12.12 1.83 16.45
C VAL A 229 10.83 1.57 17.22
N ILE A 230 10.15 0.44 17.01
CA ILE A 230 8.92 0.08 17.74
C ILE A 230 9.18 0.02 19.25
N GLU A 231 10.27 -0.64 19.67
CA GLU A 231 10.65 -0.77 21.08
C GLU A 231 10.97 0.59 21.73
N ARG A 232 11.65 1.48 21.00
CA ARG A 232 12.01 2.82 21.48
C ARG A 232 10.82 3.77 21.55
N GLU A 233 10.01 3.81 20.47
CA GLU A 233 8.91 4.76 20.34
C GLU A 233 7.64 4.30 21.06
N ARG A 234 7.50 3.00 21.32
CA ARG A 234 6.36 2.38 22.01
C ARG A 234 5.00 2.83 21.42
N PRO A 235 4.78 2.72 20.11
CA PRO A 235 3.53 3.16 19.49
C PRO A 235 2.35 2.28 19.93
N HIS A 236 1.13 2.85 19.87
CA HIS A 236 -0.10 2.08 20.05
C HIS A 236 -0.57 1.45 18.75
N SER A 237 -0.21 2.03 17.61
CA SER A 237 -0.60 1.52 16.30
C SER A 237 0.45 1.78 15.23
N LEU A 238 0.45 0.91 14.22
CA LEU A 238 1.22 1.06 12.99
C LEU A 238 0.55 0.27 11.85
N ILE A 239 1.02 0.52 10.61
CA ILE A 239 0.51 -0.14 9.40
C ILE A 239 1.66 -0.87 8.73
N LEU A 240 1.42 -2.14 8.36
CA LEU A 240 2.38 -2.98 7.65
C LEU A 240 1.79 -3.51 6.34
N VAL A 241 2.66 -3.89 5.43
CA VAL A 241 2.34 -4.83 4.36
C VAL A 241 2.77 -6.24 4.77
N PRO A 242 2.23 -7.32 4.17
CA PRO A 242 2.55 -8.69 4.57
C PRO A 242 4.05 -8.99 4.58
N GLU A 243 4.82 -8.43 3.63
CA GLU A 243 6.26 -8.61 3.54
C GLU A 243 7.01 -8.01 4.74
N LEU A 244 6.58 -6.83 5.22
CA LEU A 244 7.16 -6.21 6.41
C LEU A 244 6.77 -6.97 7.68
N LEU A 245 5.54 -7.44 7.78
CA LEU A 245 5.10 -8.29 8.88
C LEU A 245 5.95 -9.56 8.95
N LYS A 246 6.14 -10.25 7.82
CA LYS A 246 6.99 -11.43 7.73
C LYS A 246 8.43 -11.14 8.14
N ALA A 247 9.00 -10.06 7.64
CA ALA A 247 10.36 -9.64 8.01
C ALA A 247 10.48 -9.32 9.50
N LEU A 248 9.50 -8.62 10.08
CA LEU A 248 9.47 -8.30 11.51
C LEU A 248 9.41 -9.56 12.37
N LEU A 249 8.59 -10.55 12.00
CA LEU A 249 8.52 -11.84 12.70
C LEU A 249 9.84 -12.61 12.59
N ALA A 250 10.49 -12.59 11.43
CA ALA A 250 11.77 -13.24 11.21
C ALA A 250 12.92 -12.59 12.01
N SER A 251 12.79 -11.33 12.44
CA SER A 251 13.76 -10.66 13.29
C SER A 251 13.79 -11.19 14.74
N GLY A 252 12.86 -12.07 15.10
CA GLY A 252 12.75 -12.69 16.44
C GLY A 252 11.82 -11.93 17.39
N GLN A 253 11.87 -12.31 18.67
CA GLN A 253 11.06 -11.69 19.71
C GLN A 253 11.46 -10.23 19.91
N GLY A 254 10.46 -9.34 20.14
CA GLY A 254 10.61 -7.95 20.48
C GLY A 254 9.62 -7.55 21.58
N ASP A 255 9.82 -6.38 22.20
CA ASP A 255 8.83 -5.78 23.10
C ASP A 255 7.75 -5.06 22.27
N PHE A 256 6.62 -5.70 22.12
CA PHE A 256 5.46 -5.19 21.38
C PHE A 256 4.27 -4.83 22.30
N ASP A 257 4.48 -4.79 23.60
CA ASP A 257 3.42 -4.62 24.63
C ASP A 257 2.67 -3.29 24.52
N SER A 258 3.28 -2.27 23.91
CA SER A 258 2.62 -0.98 23.67
C SER A 258 1.60 -1.05 22.53
N LEU A 259 1.77 -1.99 21.58
CA LEU A 259 0.89 -2.09 20.41
C LEU A 259 -0.51 -2.60 20.82
N SER A 260 -1.52 -1.86 20.46
CA SER A 260 -2.93 -2.22 20.60
C SER A 260 -3.58 -2.58 19.27
N PHE A 261 -2.96 -2.14 18.15
CA PHE A 261 -3.49 -2.35 16.81
C PHE A 261 -2.40 -2.27 15.75
N VAL A 262 -2.24 -3.34 14.97
CA VAL A 262 -1.36 -3.39 13.80
C VAL A 262 -2.22 -3.71 12.57
N ALA A 263 -2.44 -2.74 11.70
CA ALA A 263 -3.13 -2.99 10.43
C ALA A 263 -2.17 -3.68 9.44
N VAL A 264 -2.65 -4.71 8.76
CA VAL A 264 -1.94 -5.30 7.62
C VAL A 264 -2.81 -5.23 6.37
N GLY A 265 -2.24 -4.73 5.27
CA GLY A 265 -2.99 -4.56 4.03
C GLY A 265 -2.11 -4.30 2.82
N GLY A 266 -2.73 -3.91 1.70
CA GLY A 266 -2.05 -3.61 0.45
C GLY A 266 -1.72 -4.83 -0.42
N ALA A 267 -1.65 -6.03 0.16
CA ALA A 267 -1.56 -7.32 -0.52
C ALA A 267 -2.31 -8.37 0.29
N ARG A 268 -2.55 -9.55 -0.29
CA ARG A 268 -3.16 -10.66 0.44
C ARG A 268 -2.22 -11.14 1.55
N CYS A 269 -2.75 -11.31 2.75
CA CYS A 269 -2.03 -11.89 3.87
C CYS A 269 -2.51 -13.33 4.11
N ASP A 270 -1.59 -14.24 4.39
CA ASP A 270 -1.95 -15.59 4.76
C ASP A 270 -2.45 -15.63 6.21
N ALA A 271 -3.54 -16.37 6.47
CA ALA A 271 -4.13 -16.49 7.81
C ALA A 271 -3.16 -17.10 8.84
N ALA A 272 -2.27 -18.01 8.40
CA ALA A 272 -1.25 -18.59 9.27
C ALA A 272 -0.21 -17.56 9.69
N LEU A 273 0.15 -16.62 8.82
CA LEU A 273 1.07 -15.52 9.14
C LEU A 273 0.46 -14.60 10.22
N ILE A 274 -0.82 -14.25 10.09
CA ILE A 274 -1.55 -13.45 11.09
C ILE A 274 -1.62 -14.19 12.42
N THR A 275 -1.98 -15.47 12.40
CA THR A 275 -2.07 -16.32 13.60
C THR A 275 -0.72 -16.43 14.30
N ASN A 276 0.35 -16.60 13.55
CA ASN A 276 1.72 -16.65 14.08
C ASN A 276 2.14 -15.31 14.71
N ALA A 277 1.83 -14.18 14.04
CA ALA A 277 2.11 -12.85 14.56
C ALA A 277 1.43 -12.61 15.92
N ARG A 278 0.14 -12.96 16.02
CA ARG A 278 -0.63 -12.82 17.27
C ARG A 278 -0.08 -13.70 18.40
N ARG A 279 0.37 -14.92 18.09
CA ARG A 279 1.02 -15.80 19.07
C ARG A 279 2.33 -15.21 19.62
N LEU A 280 2.99 -14.35 18.83
CA LEU A 280 4.20 -13.65 19.22
C LEU A 280 3.93 -12.26 19.84
N GLY A 281 2.67 -11.94 20.17
CA GLY A 281 2.27 -10.72 20.86
C GLY A 281 1.93 -9.53 19.94
N LEU A 282 1.96 -9.68 18.61
CA LEU A 282 1.59 -8.62 17.68
C LEU A 282 0.07 -8.63 17.42
N PRO A 283 -0.69 -7.59 17.78
CA PRO A 283 -2.14 -7.50 17.55
C PRO A 283 -2.44 -7.12 16.09
N VAL A 284 -2.23 -8.06 15.16
CA VAL A 284 -2.33 -7.86 13.71
C VAL A 284 -3.74 -8.11 13.21
N TYR A 285 -4.26 -7.20 12.37
CA TYR A 285 -5.59 -7.23 11.78
C TYR A 285 -5.52 -6.91 10.28
N GLU A 286 -6.05 -7.81 9.44
CA GLU A 286 -6.05 -7.64 8.00
C GLU A 286 -7.18 -6.70 7.57
N GLY A 287 -6.86 -5.79 6.63
CA GLY A 287 -7.82 -4.93 5.95
C GLY A 287 -7.68 -4.98 4.44
N TYR A 288 -8.73 -4.54 3.76
CA TYR A 288 -8.77 -4.43 2.30
C TYR A 288 -9.11 -3.02 1.89
N GLY A 289 -8.52 -2.60 0.79
CA GLY A 289 -8.80 -1.33 0.18
C GLY A 289 -8.10 -1.13 -1.16
N LEU A 290 -8.46 -0.06 -1.81
CA LEU A 290 -7.88 0.36 -3.09
C LEU A 290 -7.89 1.88 -3.18
N THR A 291 -7.02 2.41 -4.01
CA THR A 291 -6.84 3.86 -4.16
C THR A 291 -8.13 4.54 -4.59
N GLU A 292 -8.87 3.93 -5.51
CA GLU A 292 -10.15 4.42 -6.03
C GLU A 292 -11.23 4.55 -4.94
N CYS A 293 -11.11 3.83 -3.84
CA CYS A 293 -12.06 3.91 -2.73
C CYS A 293 -11.58 4.81 -1.58
N GLY A 294 -10.54 5.60 -1.78
CA GLY A 294 -9.99 6.48 -0.75
C GLY A 294 -9.22 5.72 0.34
N SER A 295 -8.62 4.59 0.02
CA SER A 295 -7.78 3.72 0.82
C SER A 295 -8.51 2.50 1.39
N VAL A 296 -9.13 2.56 2.57
CA VAL A 296 -9.64 1.39 3.31
C VAL A 296 -11.13 1.19 3.07
N VAL A 297 -11.51 -0.03 2.73
CA VAL A 297 -12.89 -0.48 2.43
C VAL A 297 -13.44 -1.37 3.53
N SER A 298 -12.63 -2.31 4.01
CA SER A 298 -13.01 -3.23 5.09
C SER A 298 -11.83 -3.50 6.01
N LEU A 299 -12.12 -3.89 7.24
CA LEU A 299 -11.11 -4.04 8.27
C LEU A 299 -11.55 -5.08 9.32
N ASN A 300 -10.63 -5.99 9.68
CA ASN A 300 -10.68 -6.74 10.93
C ASN A 300 -10.16 -5.85 12.07
N HIS A 301 -10.74 -5.99 13.26
CA HIS A 301 -10.28 -5.27 14.44
C HIS A 301 -10.66 -6.02 15.73
N PRO A 302 -10.06 -5.72 16.90
CA PRO A 302 -10.42 -6.40 18.14
C PRO A 302 -11.93 -6.42 18.38
N GLY A 303 -12.48 -7.59 18.68
CA GLY A 303 -13.92 -7.80 18.89
C GLY A 303 -14.74 -8.08 17.62
N VAL A 304 -14.25 -7.74 16.42
CA VAL A 304 -14.87 -8.04 15.11
C VAL A 304 -13.79 -8.55 14.15
N ASP A 305 -13.42 -9.80 14.32
CA ASP A 305 -12.27 -10.38 13.63
C ASP A 305 -12.50 -11.84 13.22
N GLN A 306 -12.09 -12.14 12.00
CA GLN A 306 -12.07 -13.49 11.47
C GLN A 306 -10.82 -13.66 10.58
N ALA A 307 -9.82 -14.39 11.07
CA ALA A 307 -8.60 -14.65 10.32
C ALA A 307 -8.90 -15.33 8.97
N GLY A 308 -8.22 -14.88 7.91
CA GLY A 308 -8.45 -15.36 6.54
C GLY A 308 -9.53 -14.56 5.80
N THR A 309 -10.14 -13.57 6.45
CA THR A 309 -11.01 -12.55 5.83
C THR A 309 -10.33 -11.19 5.88
N VAL A 310 -10.83 -10.26 5.10
CA VAL A 310 -10.36 -8.86 5.15
C VAL A 310 -11.29 -7.96 6.00
N GLY A 311 -12.02 -8.56 6.92
CA GLY A 311 -12.88 -7.88 7.87
C GLY A 311 -14.26 -7.52 7.33
N GLN A 312 -14.98 -6.74 8.11
CA GLN A 312 -16.29 -6.19 7.73
C GLN A 312 -16.12 -4.85 7.01
N VAL A 313 -17.10 -4.54 6.15
CA VAL A 313 -17.12 -3.29 5.37
C VAL A 313 -17.28 -2.09 6.29
N LEU A 314 -16.45 -1.06 6.11
CA LEU A 314 -16.53 0.18 6.90
C LEU A 314 -17.79 0.99 6.59
N PRO A 315 -18.33 1.75 7.57
CA PRO A 315 -19.65 2.41 7.45
C PRO A 315 -19.80 3.41 6.30
N HIS A 316 -18.68 4.00 5.82
CA HIS A 316 -18.69 4.97 4.74
C HIS A 316 -18.78 4.34 3.33
N VAL A 317 -18.68 3.02 3.23
CA VAL A 317 -18.65 2.29 1.96
C VAL A 317 -19.96 1.53 1.76
N ARG A 318 -20.54 1.65 0.57
CA ARG A 318 -21.60 0.74 0.11
C ARG A 318 -20.99 -0.27 -0.85
N MET A 319 -21.10 -1.55 -0.49
CA MET A 319 -20.53 -2.64 -1.26
C MET A 319 -21.61 -3.63 -1.68
N LYS A 320 -21.49 -4.17 -2.87
CA LYS A 320 -22.25 -5.33 -3.34
C LYS A 320 -21.34 -6.30 -4.07
N VAL A 321 -21.70 -7.56 -4.08
CA VAL A 321 -21.06 -8.60 -4.88
C VAL A 321 -22.02 -8.96 -6.01
N ASP A 322 -21.56 -8.84 -7.25
CA ASP A 322 -22.40 -9.11 -8.41
C ASP A 322 -22.51 -10.63 -8.71
N THR A 323 -23.29 -10.99 -9.73
CA THR A 323 -23.52 -12.39 -10.14
C THR A 323 -22.25 -13.11 -10.61
N THR A 324 -21.20 -12.37 -10.97
CA THR A 324 -19.87 -12.91 -11.35
C THR A 324 -18.92 -12.97 -10.18
N ARG A 325 -19.40 -12.71 -8.96
CA ARG A 325 -18.64 -12.55 -7.72
C ARG A 325 -17.67 -11.36 -7.71
N GLU A 326 -17.82 -10.40 -8.61
CA GLU A 326 -17.03 -9.18 -8.58
C GLU A 326 -17.54 -8.24 -7.51
N ILE A 327 -16.61 -7.71 -6.73
CA ILE A 327 -16.87 -6.71 -5.71
C ILE A 327 -17.07 -5.37 -6.40
N ARG A 328 -18.21 -4.76 -6.13
CA ARG A 328 -18.56 -3.43 -6.62
C ARG A 328 -18.75 -2.48 -5.45
N ILE A 329 -18.20 -1.27 -5.57
CA ILE A 329 -18.16 -0.30 -4.49
C ILE A 329 -18.74 1.03 -4.96
N THR A 330 -19.62 1.60 -4.16
CA THR A 330 -20.04 2.98 -4.30
C THR A 330 -19.28 3.83 -3.29
N THR A 331 -18.52 4.80 -3.78
CA THR A 331 -17.68 5.69 -2.96
C THR A 331 -17.76 7.12 -3.48
N SER A 332 -17.57 8.09 -2.58
CA SER A 332 -17.40 9.49 -2.93
C SER A 332 -15.94 9.87 -3.21
N ALA A 333 -14.99 8.94 -3.00
CA ALA A 333 -13.58 9.23 -3.12
C ALA A 333 -13.12 9.34 -4.58
N PHE A 334 -13.59 8.45 -5.45
CA PHE A 334 -13.15 8.34 -6.83
C PHE A 334 -13.84 9.37 -7.73
N LEU A 335 -13.06 10.24 -8.34
CA LEU A 335 -13.54 11.24 -9.30
C LEU A 335 -13.23 10.87 -10.75
N GLY A 336 -12.42 9.84 -10.99
CA GLY A 336 -11.99 9.38 -12.29
C GLY A 336 -10.49 9.17 -12.38
N TYR A 337 -10.04 8.65 -13.53
CA TYR A 337 -8.62 8.55 -13.85
C TYR A 337 -8.17 9.77 -14.65
N LEU A 338 -6.91 10.13 -14.54
CA LEU A 338 -6.26 11.12 -15.41
C LEU A 338 -6.43 10.72 -16.88
N GLY A 339 -6.72 11.71 -17.73
CA GLY A 339 -6.86 11.51 -19.18
C GLY A 339 -8.22 11.01 -19.65
N ASN A 340 -9.15 10.68 -18.76
CA ASN A 340 -10.50 10.19 -19.14
C ASN A 340 -11.54 11.31 -19.36
N GLY A 341 -11.10 12.56 -19.62
CA GLY A 341 -11.99 13.68 -19.98
C GLY A 341 -12.99 14.07 -18.89
N GLY A 342 -12.62 13.96 -17.61
CA GLY A 342 -13.44 14.46 -16.50
C GLY A 342 -14.77 13.74 -16.27
N LYS A 343 -14.98 12.56 -16.84
CA LYS A 343 -16.18 11.77 -16.55
C LYS A 343 -16.06 11.16 -15.17
N SER A 344 -16.82 11.70 -14.22
CA SER A 344 -17.03 11.14 -12.89
C SER A 344 -17.75 9.79 -13.01
N GLU A 345 -17.06 8.70 -12.78
CA GLU A 345 -17.66 7.36 -12.63
C GLU A 345 -18.11 7.11 -11.18
N THR A 346 -18.80 8.07 -10.59
CA THR A 346 -19.06 8.13 -9.14
C THR A 346 -20.05 7.12 -8.58
N SER A 347 -20.67 6.28 -9.39
CA SER A 347 -21.62 5.29 -8.89
C SER A 347 -21.27 3.89 -9.37
N ASP A 348 -20.98 3.00 -8.39
CA ASP A 348 -20.86 1.56 -8.63
C ASP A 348 -19.57 1.14 -9.37
N PHE A 349 -18.43 1.47 -8.77
CA PHE A 349 -17.10 1.12 -9.30
C PHE A 349 -16.85 -0.40 -9.22
N ALA A 350 -16.49 -1.01 -10.33
CA ALA A 350 -16.08 -2.40 -10.42
C ALA A 350 -14.59 -2.52 -10.03
N THR A 351 -14.29 -3.17 -8.90
CA THR A 351 -12.91 -3.22 -8.35
C THR A 351 -11.98 -4.12 -9.14
N GLY A 352 -12.51 -5.05 -9.90
CA GLY A 352 -11.76 -6.15 -10.50
C GLY A 352 -11.38 -7.24 -9.51
N ASP A 353 -11.71 -7.09 -8.23
CA ASP A 353 -11.51 -8.10 -7.20
C ASP A 353 -12.76 -8.98 -7.07
N LEU A 354 -12.55 -10.26 -6.84
CA LEU A 354 -13.61 -11.26 -6.66
C LEU A 354 -13.70 -11.65 -5.18
N GLY A 355 -14.93 -11.87 -4.71
CA GLY A 355 -15.13 -12.25 -3.32
C GLY A 355 -16.58 -12.59 -2.99
N HIS A 356 -16.85 -12.75 -1.71
CA HIS A 356 -18.19 -12.90 -1.16
C HIS A 356 -18.25 -12.41 0.27
N LEU A 357 -19.44 -12.07 0.75
CA LEU A 357 -19.72 -11.87 2.16
C LEU A 357 -20.23 -13.16 2.76
N ASP A 358 -19.76 -13.50 3.94
CA ASP A 358 -20.36 -14.57 4.73
C ASP A 358 -21.61 -14.09 5.52
N HIS A 359 -22.24 -15.00 6.25
CA HIS A 359 -23.46 -14.68 7.01
C HIS A 359 -23.22 -13.70 8.17
N ALA A 360 -21.98 -13.56 8.65
CA ALA A 360 -21.57 -12.62 9.67
C ALA A 360 -21.13 -11.26 9.09
N GLY A 361 -21.15 -11.12 7.76
CA GLY A 361 -20.78 -9.89 7.05
C GLY A 361 -19.27 -9.70 6.84
N PHE A 362 -18.46 -10.74 7.06
CA PHE A 362 -17.02 -10.67 6.73
C PHE A 362 -16.79 -10.86 5.24
N LEU A 363 -15.89 -10.05 4.70
CA LEU A 363 -15.51 -10.09 3.30
C LEU A 363 -14.38 -11.10 3.07
N HIS A 364 -14.65 -12.09 2.23
CA HIS A 364 -13.68 -13.06 1.75
C HIS A 364 -13.24 -12.68 0.33
N LEU A 365 -11.95 -12.38 0.15
CA LEU A 365 -11.37 -12.16 -1.18
C LEU A 365 -10.99 -13.48 -1.82
N SER A 366 -11.42 -13.70 -3.06
CA SER A 366 -11.08 -14.89 -3.83
C SER A 366 -9.94 -14.67 -4.82
N GLY A 367 -9.65 -13.41 -5.20
CA GLY A 367 -8.57 -13.02 -6.11
C GLY A 367 -8.94 -11.92 -7.06
N ARG A 368 -8.09 -11.64 -8.05
CA ARG A 368 -8.37 -10.65 -9.10
C ARG A 368 -8.89 -11.30 -10.36
N ARG A 369 -9.96 -10.76 -10.94
CA ARG A 369 -10.58 -11.28 -12.18
C ARG A 369 -9.56 -11.45 -13.32
N LYS A 370 -8.66 -10.48 -13.51
CA LYS A 370 -7.66 -10.49 -14.58
C LYS A 370 -6.51 -11.48 -14.36
N ASN A 371 -6.34 -11.95 -13.13
CA ASN A 371 -5.22 -12.82 -12.74
C ASN A 371 -5.67 -14.28 -12.56
N LEU A 372 -6.98 -14.56 -12.56
CA LEU A 372 -7.48 -15.92 -12.39
C LEU A 372 -6.82 -16.86 -13.41
N LEU A 373 -6.28 -17.94 -12.90
CA LEU A 373 -5.81 -19.08 -13.69
C LEU A 373 -6.98 -20.05 -13.83
N VAL A 374 -7.29 -20.46 -15.05
CA VAL A 374 -8.28 -21.49 -15.31
C VAL A 374 -7.51 -22.78 -15.66
N THR A 375 -7.48 -23.73 -14.73
CA THR A 375 -6.77 -25.00 -14.98
C THR A 375 -7.39 -25.78 -16.13
N ALA A 376 -6.69 -26.76 -16.69
CA ALA A 376 -7.20 -27.62 -17.76
C ALA A 376 -8.48 -28.38 -17.34
N PHE A 377 -8.74 -28.51 -16.04
CA PHE A 377 -9.97 -29.12 -15.50
C PHE A 377 -11.09 -28.10 -15.22
N GLY A 378 -10.96 -26.85 -15.72
CA GLY A 378 -11.95 -25.79 -15.56
C GLY A 378 -12.03 -25.21 -14.13
N ARG A 379 -11.01 -25.42 -13.29
CA ARG A 379 -10.97 -24.85 -11.93
C ARG A 379 -10.37 -23.45 -11.96
N ASN A 380 -11.07 -22.50 -11.38
CA ASN A 380 -10.59 -21.14 -11.21
C ASN A 380 -9.71 -21.06 -9.95
N VAL A 381 -8.47 -20.65 -10.12
CA VAL A 381 -7.49 -20.46 -9.03
C VAL A 381 -6.99 -19.02 -9.06
N ALA A 382 -7.10 -18.32 -7.94
CA ALA A 382 -6.45 -17.04 -7.75
C ALA A 382 -4.98 -17.28 -7.42
N PRO A 383 -4.04 -16.89 -8.28
CA PRO A 383 -2.62 -17.11 -8.03
C PRO A 383 -2.13 -16.42 -6.76
N GLU A 384 -2.69 -15.27 -6.40
CA GLU A 384 -2.34 -14.55 -5.19
C GLU A 384 -2.61 -15.35 -3.91
N TRP A 385 -3.60 -16.24 -3.94
CA TRP A 385 -3.86 -17.15 -2.82
C TRP A 385 -2.75 -18.18 -2.64
N VAL A 386 -2.33 -18.79 -3.74
CA VAL A 386 -1.24 -19.77 -3.75
C VAL A 386 0.09 -19.11 -3.38
N GLU A 387 0.35 -17.94 -3.95
CA GLU A 387 1.55 -17.14 -3.68
C GLU A 387 1.64 -16.72 -2.21
N ALA A 388 0.51 -16.31 -1.61
CA ALA A 388 0.46 -15.97 -0.19
C ALA A 388 0.77 -17.19 0.70
N ALA A 389 0.22 -18.36 0.39
CA ALA A 389 0.51 -19.60 1.12
C ALA A 389 2.00 -20.00 1.01
N LEU A 390 2.59 -19.86 -0.19
CA LEU A 390 4.01 -20.11 -0.41
C LEU A 390 4.89 -19.12 0.36
N THR A 391 4.60 -17.84 0.25
CA THR A 391 5.39 -16.79 0.90
C THR A 391 5.14 -16.69 2.40
N ALA A 392 4.13 -17.35 2.96
CA ALA A 392 3.98 -17.53 4.40
C ALA A 392 5.10 -18.40 5.00
N GLN A 393 5.76 -19.23 4.18
CA GLN A 393 6.88 -20.03 4.63
C GLN A 393 8.16 -19.21 4.75
N PRO A 394 8.96 -19.36 5.83
CA PRO A 394 10.19 -18.59 6.05
C PRO A 394 11.22 -18.73 4.92
N GLU A 395 11.27 -19.90 4.30
CA GLU A 395 12.23 -20.26 3.26
C GLU A 395 11.96 -19.57 1.91
N ILE A 396 10.73 -19.05 1.68
CA ILE A 396 10.30 -18.50 0.40
C ILE A 396 10.10 -16.98 0.54
N VAL A 397 10.95 -16.22 -0.14
CA VAL A 397 10.92 -14.75 -0.10
C VAL A 397 9.89 -14.19 -1.07
N GLN A 398 9.88 -14.70 -2.32
CA GLN A 398 8.93 -14.29 -3.36
C GLN A 398 8.43 -15.53 -4.11
N ALA A 399 7.19 -15.47 -4.57
CA ALA A 399 6.58 -16.55 -5.34
C ALA A 399 5.65 -15.98 -6.41
N VAL A 400 5.63 -16.61 -7.59
CA VAL A 400 4.66 -16.35 -8.66
C VAL A 400 4.17 -17.66 -9.20
N ALA A 401 2.83 -17.88 -9.12
CA ALA A 401 2.18 -19.09 -9.58
C ALA A 401 1.69 -18.97 -11.02
N PHE A 402 1.81 -20.06 -11.77
CA PHE A 402 1.39 -20.25 -13.16
C PHE A 402 0.60 -21.53 -13.30
N GLY A 403 -0.27 -21.65 -14.30
CA GLY A 403 -1.05 -22.88 -14.49
C GLY A 403 -2.30 -22.67 -15.34
N ASP A 404 -2.40 -21.55 -16.06
CA ASP A 404 -3.52 -21.31 -16.97
C ASP A 404 -3.54 -22.39 -18.09
N ALA A 405 -4.70 -23.01 -18.29
CA ALA A 405 -4.90 -24.15 -19.18
C ALA A 405 -3.96 -25.35 -18.92
N ARG A 406 -3.42 -25.48 -17.67
CA ARG A 406 -2.53 -26.58 -17.29
C ARG A 406 -3.17 -27.53 -16.28
N PRO A 407 -2.72 -28.80 -16.21
CA PRO A 407 -3.33 -29.81 -15.32
C PRO A 407 -3.08 -29.52 -13.84
N TRP A 408 -2.05 -28.77 -13.49
CA TRP A 408 -1.64 -28.39 -12.14
C TRP A 408 -0.90 -27.04 -12.16
N LEU A 409 -0.62 -26.48 -10.99
CA LEU A 409 0.08 -25.20 -10.89
C LEU A 409 1.58 -25.39 -10.76
N ALA A 410 2.35 -24.59 -11.51
CA ALA A 410 3.78 -24.42 -11.33
C ALA A 410 4.07 -23.09 -10.64
N ALA A 411 5.22 -22.98 -9.98
CA ALA A 411 5.66 -21.74 -9.36
C ALA A 411 7.09 -21.35 -9.76
N VAL A 412 7.36 -20.05 -9.79
CA VAL A 412 8.71 -19.48 -9.80
C VAL A 412 8.96 -18.90 -8.43
N LEU A 413 9.93 -19.44 -7.70
CA LEU A 413 10.21 -19.14 -6.31
C LEU A 413 11.55 -18.43 -6.15
N VAL A 414 11.60 -17.45 -5.27
CA VAL A 414 12.84 -16.88 -4.76
C VAL A 414 13.03 -17.39 -3.34
N ALA A 415 14.06 -18.22 -3.14
CA ALA A 415 14.38 -18.77 -1.83
C ALA A 415 15.17 -17.75 -0.97
N LEU A 416 15.03 -17.89 0.35
CA LEU A 416 15.88 -17.18 1.29
C LEU A 416 17.34 -17.63 1.10
N PRO A 417 18.34 -16.73 1.12
CA PRO A 417 19.74 -17.09 1.00
C PRO A 417 20.15 -18.17 2.01
N GLY A 418 20.81 -19.23 1.52
CA GLY A 418 21.26 -20.37 2.34
C GLY A 418 20.25 -21.50 2.53
N VAL A 419 19.02 -21.36 2.01
CA VAL A 419 18.03 -22.45 1.99
C VAL A 419 18.41 -23.48 0.92
N ASP A 420 18.52 -24.74 1.32
CA ASP A 420 18.78 -25.85 0.39
C ASP A 420 17.49 -26.35 -0.28
N ALA A 421 17.65 -27.21 -1.30
CA ALA A 421 16.53 -27.75 -2.06
C ALA A 421 15.57 -28.57 -1.21
N THR A 422 16.04 -29.27 -0.17
CA THR A 422 15.23 -30.10 0.70
C THR A 422 14.34 -29.24 1.61
N ALA A 423 14.91 -28.20 2.20
CA ALA A 423 14.16 -27.24 3.01
C ALA A 423 13.10 -26.50 2.18
N LEU A 424 13.45 -26.10 0.95
CA LEU A 424 12.51 -25.46 0.03
C LEU A 424 11.37 -26.40 -0.38
N ALA A 425 11.66 -27.67 -0.68
CA ALA A 425 10.65 -28.67 -1.01
C ALA A 425 9.67 -28.86 0.16
N ARG A 426 10.18 -28.98 1.38
CA ARG A 426 9.37 -29.07 2.59
C ARG A 426 8.47 -27.83 2.80
N ALA A 427 9.00 -26.63 2.54
CA ALA A 427 8.23 -25.40 2.61
C ALA A 427 7.06 -25.40 1.62
N VAL A 428 7.27 -25.88 0.38
CA VAL A 428 6.20 -26.02 -0.61
C VAL A 428 5.17 -27.07 -0.18
N GLU A 429 5.60 -28.21 0.39
CA GLU A 429 4.68 -29.21 0.93
C GLU A 429 3.80 -28.65 2.06
N ILE A 430 4.38 -27.87 2.99
CA ILE A 430 3.62 -27.22 4.07
C ILE A 430 2.61 -26.24 3.50
N ALA A 431 3.01 -25.41 2.53
CA ALA A 431 2.10 -24.48 1.86
C ALA A 431 0.94 -25.22 1.16
N ASN A 432 1.26 -26.30 0.44
CA ASN A 432 0.28 -27.11 -0.27
C ASN A 432 -0.72 -27.80 0.68
N ALA A 433 -0.30 -28.19 1.89
CA ALA A 433 -1.20 -28.82 2.88
C ALA A 433 -2.37 -27.89 3.28
N GLY A 434 -2.22 -26.58 3.16
CA GLY A 434 -3.28 -25.58 3.38
C GLY A 434 -4.13 -25.28 2.14
N LEU A 435 -3.81 -25.87 0.98
CA LEU A 435 -4.46 -25.60 -0.30
C LEU A 435 -5.26 -26.84 -0.77
N PRO A 436 -6.43 -26.63 -1.41
CA PRO A 436 -7.13 -27.75 -2.05
C PRO A 436 -6.31 -28.30 -3.23
N ASP A 437 -6.50 -29.56 -3.57
CA ASP A 437 -5.72 -30.31 -4.57
C ASP A 437 -5.54 -29.57 -5.90
N TYR A 438 -6.60 -28.90 -6.37
CA TYR A 438 -6.56 -28.15 -7.63
C TYR A 438 -5.77 -26.84 -7.59
N ALA A 439 -5.37 -26.37 -6.41
CA ALA A 439 -4.61 -25.14 -6.18
C ALA A 439 -3.17 -25.44 -5.67
N GLN A 440 -2.81 -26.70 -5.51
CA GLN A 440 -1.47 -27.08 -5.08
C GLN A 440 -0.44 -26.88 -6.18
N VAL A 441 0.76 -26.49 -5.77
CA VAL A 441 1.92 -26.37 -6.66
C VAL A 441 2.53 -27.76 -6.85
N GLY A 442 2.50 -28.26 -8.09
CA GLY A 442 3.03 -29.55 -8.44
C GLY A 442 4.54 -29.55 -8.70
N ASP A 443 5.09 -28.41 -9.15
CA ASP A 443 6.53 -28.27 -9.41
C ASP A 443 6.93 -26.79 -9.44
N TRP A 444 8.24 -26.47 -9.34
CA TRP A 444 8.71 -25.09 -9.28
C TRP A 444 10.12 -24.90 -9.85
N ILE A 445 10.44 -23.64 -10.10
CA ILE A 445 11.76 -23.15 -10.52
C ILE A 445 12.28 -22.22 -9.42
N VAL A 446 13.55 -22.35 -9.06
CA VAL A 446 14.23 -21.38 -8.20
C VAL A 446 14.84 -20.27 -9.06
N ALA A 447 14.50 -19.04 -8.76
CA ALA A 447 14.89 -17.86 -9.50
C ALA A 447 15.75 -16.90 -8.65
N ALA A 448 16.46 -15.99 -9.33
CA ALA A 448 17.04 -14.82 -8.69
C ALA A 448 15.93 -13.87 -8.21
N PRO A 449 16.20 -12.98 -7.22
CA PRO A 449 15.23 -12.04 -6.71
C PRO A 449 14.56 -11.19 -7.79
N PHE A 450 13.23 -11.07 -7.72
CA PHE A 450 12.47 -10.17 -8.58
C PHE A 450 12.65 -8.75 -8.06
N THR A 451 13.21 -7.89 -8.89
CA THR A 451 13.54 -6.52 -8.53
C THR A 451 13.06 -5.53 -9.62
N PRO A 452 12.91 -4.24 -9.29
CA PRO A 452 12.69 -3.22 -10.32
C PRO A 452 13.86 -3.12 -11.29
N GLY A 453 15.09 -3.43 -10.84
CA GLY A 453 16.29 -3.36 -11.66
C GLY A 453 16.34 -4.38 -12.80
N ASN A 454 15.73 -5.56 -12.61
CA ASN A 454 15.58 -6.58 -13.66
C ASN A 454 14.18 -6.55 -14.31
N ALA A 455 13.40 -5.50 -14.06
CA ALA A 455 12.04 -5.31 -14.55
C ALA A 455 11.04 -6.43 -14.16
N GLN A 456 11.36 -7.29 -13.19
CA GLN A 456 10.50 -8.38 -12.72
C GLN A 456 9.65 -7.99 -11.52
N ALA A 457 9.88 -6.81 -10.91
CA ALA A 457 9.04 -6.25 -9.86
C ALA A 457 8.72 -4.78 -10.13
N THR A 458 7.61 -4.33 -9.58
CA THR A 458 7.24 -2.91 -9.54
C THR A 458 8.15 -2.16 -8.57
N GLY A 459 8.14 -0.82 -8.61
CA GLY A 459 8.94 0.01 -7.71
C GLY A 459 8.69 -0.24 -6.22
N ASN A 460 7.49 -0.73 -5.86
CA ASN A 460 7.13 -1.15 -4.49
C ASN A 460 7.34 -2.65 -4.22
N GLY A 461 8.14 -3.33 -5.05
CA GLY A 461 8.56 -4.73 -4.82
C GLY A 461 7.57 -5.81 -5.25
N ARG A 462 6.40 -5.48 -5.80
CA ARG A 462 5.43 -6.49 -6.26
C ARG A 462 5.91 -7.18 -7.54
N PRO A 463 5.92 -8.51 -7.60
CA PRO A 463 6.26 -9.25 -8.81
C PRO A 463 5.38 -8.88 -10.00
N ILE A 464 5.99 -8.72 -11.17
CA ILE A 464 5.30 -8.49 -12.45
C ILE A 464 5.19 -9.81 -13.18
N ARG A 465 4.05 -10.51 -12.99
CA ARG A 465 3.79 -11.85 -13.53
C ARG A 465 4.11 -11.97 -15.03
N ALA A 466 3.72 -11.00 -15.85
CA ALA A 466 3.98 -11.01 -17.29
C ALA A 466 5.48 -10.98 -17.62
N ALA A 467 6.27 -10.19 -16.90
CA ALA A 467 7.71 -10.14 -17.09
C ALA A 467 8.40 -11.43 -16.66
N ILE A 468 7.94 -12.02 -15.54
CA ILE A 468 8.44 -13.30 -15.04
C ILE A 468 8.06 -14.44 -16.00
N ALA A 469 6.82 -14.43 -16.53
CA ALA A 469 6.39 -15.37 -17.56
C ALA A 469 7.25 -15.29 -18.82
N THR A 470 7.63 -14.09 -19.25
CA THR A 470 8.52 -13.90 -20.40
C THR A 470 9.93 -14.43 -20.11
N CYS A 471 10.46 -14.19 -18.91
CA CYS A 471 11.82 -14.59 -18.54
C CYS A 471 11.96 -16.11 -18.34
N TYR A 472 10.96 -16.75 -17.69
CA TYR A 472 11.00 -18.16 -17.28
C TYR A 472 10.06 -19.06 -18.07
N GLY A 473 9.42 -18.57 -19.15
CA GLY A 473 8.38 -19.28 -19.88
C GLY A 473 8.79 -20.65 -20.41
N ASP A 474 9.99 -20.76 -20.99
CA ASP A 474 10.52 -22.06 -21.48
C ASP A 474 10.80 -23.04 -20.34
N ALA A 475 11.31 -22.56 -19.21
CA ALA A 475 11.56 -23.38 -18.03
C ALA A 475 10.24 -23.83 -17.39
N ILE A 476 9.25 -22.94 -17.27
CA ILE A 476 7.90 -23.28 -16.81
C ILE A 476 7.27 -24.34 -17.72
N ALA A 477 7.37 -24.17 -19.05
CA ALA A 477 6.85 -25.15 -20.00
C ALA A 477 7.55 -26.50 -19.90
N ALA A 478 8.85 -26.51 -19.55
CA ALA A 478 9.61 -27.76 -19.36
C ALA A 478 9.13 -28.57 -18.15
N LEU A 479 8.68 -27.91 -17.06
CA LEU A 479 8.12 -28.61 -15.90
C LEU A 479 6.93 -29.51 -16.29
N TYR A 480 6.05 -29.01 -17.14
CA TYR A 480 4.88 -29.76 -17.60
C TYR A 480 5.25 -30.93 -18.52
N ARG A 481 6.23 -30.77 -19.42
CA ARG A 481 6.69 -31.83 -20.33
C ARG A 481 7.30 -33.01 -19.58
N ASN A 482 8.06 -32.76 -18.53
CA ASN A 482 8.76 -33.79 -17.78
C ASN A 482 7.84 -34.70 -16.94
N LYS A 483 6.67 -34.17 -16.53
CA LYS A 483 5.67 -34.92 -15.73
C LYS A 483 4.56 -35.57 -16.57
N GLU A 484 4.34 -35.18 -17.82
CA GLU A 484 3.42 -35.87 -18.72
C GLU A 484 3.81 -37.33 -18.94
N HIS A 485 5.08 -37.68 -18.76
CA HIS A 485 5.58 -39.05 -18.86
C HIS A 485 5.39 -39.89 -17.57
N SER A 486 5.00 -39.29 -16.45
CA SER A 486 4.83 -40.01 -15.16
C SER A 486 3.37 -40.23 -14.73
N HIS A 487 2.40 -39.73 -15.45
CA HIS A 487 0.96 -39.80 -15.11
C HIS A 487 0.08 -40.52 -16.17
N VAL A 488 0.69 -41.30 -17.07
CA VAL A 488 -0.07 -42.25 -17.89
C VAL A 488 0.02 -43.62 -17.22
N VAL A 489 -0.73 -43.80 -16.13
CA VAL A 489 -1.21 -45.11 -15.71
C VAL A 489 -2.68 -44.94 -15.31
N LEU A 490 -3.52 -45.62 -16.03
CA LEU A 490 -4.98 -45.75 -16.03
C LEU A 490 -5.61 -45.84 -14.63
#